data_56cee10badfead6df2abc5ddfcf3fe96
#
_entry.id   56cee10badfead6df2abc5ddfcf3fe96
#
_cell.length_a   1.000
_cell.length_b   1.000
_cell.length_c   1.000
_cell.angle_alpha   90.00
_cell.angle_beta   90.00
_cell.angle_gamma   90.00
#
_symmetry.space_group_name_H-M   'P 1'
#
loop_
_entity.id
_entity.type
_entity.pdbx_description
1 polymer ?
#
loop_
_entity_poly.entity_id
_entity_poly.type
_entity_poly.pdbx_seq_one_letter_code
_entity_poly.pdbx_strand_id
1 'polypeptide(L)'
;PVQPDFLLNTGDIVDAGYKSTQWASFFDVAETYMADRLNILLPGNHENTGDLLYKQYGARTSLPNELEYGPLEGTGWCVVGDACFVFVNADPYSGQVGADVEADRARFFTEQTAWAKTVYEKADKTWRIMASHVGTYIVNFNDPSDYPYIPEMCDELQVDLYLNGHDHEYIRTTTKDNVICPIGSGTTYMTCSSLGEKLDAFEPGTAGGKYAVVHKDGADNSRQIFSMVTVDGNGIHATAYQRGVEEDWSKFDIIDHYDITTSLTKGSQTPTEVTEPAGPEITVLPTYTVQPGDCLYRIAKMLYGNGEKWNDLYEANRNIISDPACIYIGQVLRIPAK
;
A
#
# COMPACT_ATOMS: atom_id res chain seq x y z
N PRO A 1 -14.90 -8.66 6.76
CA PRO A 1 -13.87 -7.63 6.83
C PRO A 1 -12.52 -8.30 6.63
N VAL A 2 -11.74 -7.79 5.67
CA VAL A 2 -10.35 -8.21 5.52
C VAL A 2 -9.60 -7.62 6.70
N GLN A 3 -8.89 -8.45 7.44
CA GLN A 3 -7.98 -7.98 8.49
C GLN A 3 -6.58 -7.90 7.86
N PRO A 4 -6.01 -6.70 7.66
CA PRO A 4 -4.66 -6.58 7.14
C PRO A 4 -3.65 -6.97 8.22
N ASP A 5 -2.48 -7.47 7.80
CA ASP A 5 -1.36 -7.76 8.69
C ASP A 5 -0.80 -6.48 9.33
N PHE A 6 -0.87 -5.37 8.60
CA PHE A 6 -0.50 -4.05 9.10
C PHE A 6 -1.23 -2.92 8.34
N LEU A 7 -1.22 -1.74 8.91
CA LEU A 7 -1.69 -0.50 8.29
C LEU A 7 -0.48 0.37 7.94
N LEU A 8 -0.43 0.87 6.71
CA LEU A 8 0.55 1.85 6.26
C LEU A 8 -0.16 3.18 5.99
N ASN A 9 0.23 4.22 6.72
CA ASN A 9 -0.14 5.59 6.41
C ASN A 9 1.07 6.28 5.76
N THR A 10 0.87 6.85 4.59
CA THR A 10 1.93 7.46 3.78
C THR A 10 2.24 8.91 4.14
N GLY A 11 1.88 9.36 5.36
CA GLY A 11 2.21 10.70 5.88
C GLY A 11 1.04 11.67 5.87
N ASP A 12 1.28 12.89 6.35
CA ASP A 12 0.28 13.95 6.58
C ASP A 12 -0.87 13.44 7.46
N ILE A 13 -0.49 12.84 8.59
CA ILE A 13 -1.40 12.27 9.58
C ILE A 13 -2.20 13.36 10.27
N VAL A 14 -1.57 14.52 10.44
CA VAL A 14 -2.14 15.74 11.02
C VAL A 14 -1.87 16.94 10.12
N ASP A 15 -2.74 17.95 10.16
CA ASP A 15 -2.56 19.18 9.37
C ASP A 15 -1.41 20.07 9.89
N ALA A 16 -1.07 19.94 11.15
CA ALA A 16 0.04 20.70 11.74
C ALA A 16 0.71 19.91 12.85
N GLY A 17 1.89 19.37 12.59
CA GLY A 17 2.65 18.49 13.47
C GLY A 17 2.95 19.07 14.86
N TYR A 18 2.94 20.41 15.01
CA TYR A 18 3.12 21.08 16.30
C TYR A 18 1.85 21.18 17.16
N LYS A 19 0.69 20.77 16.65
CA LYS A 19 -0.59 20.84 17.39
C LYS A 19 -0.91 19.51 18.08
N SER A 20 -0.61 19.42 19.38
CA SER A 20 -0.88 18.23 20.19
C SER A 20 -2.36 17.79 20.18
N THR A 21 -3.29 18.73 20.00
CA THR A 21 -4.74 18.42 19.93
C THR A 21 -5.11 17.62 18.68
N GLN A 22 -4.45 17.85 17.55
CA GLN A 22 -4.68 17.07 16.33
C GLN A 22 -4.16 15.64 16.48
N TRP A 23 -2.97 15.45 17.08
CA TRP A 23 -2.45 14.15 17.43
C TRP A 23 -3.37 13.38 18.37
N ALA A 24 -3.87 14.05 19.42
CA ALA A 24 -4.82 13.43 20.34
C ALA A 24 -6.08 12.96 19.60
N SER A 25 -6.67 13.83 18.77
CA SER A 25 -7.85 13.46 17.97
C SER A 25 -7.57 12.29 17.01
N PHE A 26 -6.41 12.27 16.37
CA PHE A 26 -6.03 11.16 15.50
C PHE A 26 -5.99 9.84 16.29
N PHE A 27 -5.29 9.79 17.42
CA PHE A 27 -5.17 8.58 18.21
C PHE A 27 -6.48 8.16 18.86
N ASP A 28 -7.33 9.09 19.29
CA ASP A 28 -8.66 8.79 19.82
C ASP A 28 -9.53 8.06 18.79
N VAL A 29 -9.48 8.49 17.52
CA VAL A 29 -10.23 7.86 16.44
C VAL A 29 -9.56 6.56 15.98
N ALA A 30 -8.24 6.55 15.89
CA ALA A 30 -7.46 5.44 15.34
C ALA A 30 -7.29 4.27 16.33
N GLU A 31 -7.47 4.48 17.64
CA GLU A 31 -7.25 3.47 18.68
C GLU A 31 -7.94 2.16 18.36
N THR A 32 -9.20 2.20 17.92
CA THR A 32 -9.99 1.00 17.58
C THR A 32 -9.36 0.17 16.46
N TYR A 33 -8.64 0.82 15.55
CA TYR A 33 -8.05 0.16 14.37
C TYR A 33 -6.58 -0.18 14.56
N MET A 34 -5.89 0.57 15.42
CA MET A 34 -4.44 0.50 15.58
C MET A 34 -4.01 -0.36 16.76
N ALA A 35 -4.90 -0.66 17.72
CA ALA A 35 -4.54 -1.26 18.99
C ALA A 35 -4.04 -2.72 18.87
N ASP A 36 -4.46 -3.46 17.86
CA ASP A 36 -4.23 -4.90 17.73
C ASP A 36 -3.35 -5.30 16.53
N ARG A 37 -2.72 -4.32 15.85
CA ARG A 37 -1.92 -4.59 14.66
C ARG A 37 -0.73 -3.64 14.52
N LEU A 38 0.22 -4.03 13.70
CA LEU A 38 1.34 -3.16 13.34
C LEU A 38 0.81 -1.96 12.55
N ASN A 39 1.23 -0.77 12.96
CA ASN A 39 0.92 0.48 12.26
C ASN A 39 2.23 1.14 11.87
N ILE A 40 2.36 1.46 10.60
CA ILE A 40 3.51 2.14 10.03
C ILE A 40 3.02 3.51 9.60
N LEU A 41 3.51 4.55 10.25
CA LEU A 41 3.14 5.94 10.01
C LEU A 41 4.37 6.66 9.45
N LEU A 42 4.38 6.95 8.16
CA LEU A 42 5.44 7.75 7.55
C LEU A 42 5.26 9.22 7.92
N PRO A 43 6.35 9.97 8.11
CA PRO A 43 6.25 11.40 8.27
C PRO A 43 5.93 12.06 6.93
N GLY A 44 4.95 12.98 6.93
CA GLY A 44 4.69 13.89 5.82
C GLY A 44 5.30 15.27 6.06
N ASN A 45 5.11 16.18 5.11
CA ASN A 45 5.60 17.56 5.25
C ASN A 45 4.84 18.33 6.34
N HIS A 46 3.60 17.95 6.66
CA HIS A 46 2.83 18.54 7.75
C HIS A 46 3.36 18.13 9.13
N GLU A 47 3.89 16.94 9.29
CA GLU A 47 4.57 16.50 10.51
C GLU A 47 5.90 17.20 10.71
N ASN A 48 6.64 17.52 9.65
CA ASN A 48 7.95 18.17 9.72
C ASN A 48 7.91 19.62 10.18
N THR A 49 6.74 20.26 10.20
CA THR A 49 6.57 21.66 10.65
C THR A 49 6.68 21.86 12.16
N GLY A 50 6.96 20.80 12.93
CA GLY A 50 7.01 20.91 14.39
C GLY A 50 7.71 19.75 15.07
N ASP A 51 8.94 19.60 14.78
CA ASP A 51 9.95 18.61 15.16
C ASP A 51 9.79 17.88 16.51
N LEU A 52 9.32 18.58 17.56
CA LEU A 52 9.24 18.01 18.90
C LEU A 52 8.06 17.07 19.13
N LEU A 53 6.92 17.32 18.46
CA LEU A 53 5.73 16.52 18.74
C LEU A 53 5.72 15.24 17.92
N TYR A 54 6.18 15.28 16.67
CA TYR A 54 6.37 14.03 15.93
C TYR A 54 7.32 13.09 16.67
N LYS A 55 8.45 13.60 17.18
CA LYS A 55 9.39 12.79 18.01
C LYS A 55 8.77 12.31 19.32
N GLN A 56 7.91 13.09 19.97
CA GLN A 56 7.22 12.67 21.19
C GLN A 56 6.15 11.60 20.92
N TYR A 57 5.42 11.73 19.82
CA TYR A 57 4.45 10.73 19.38
C TYR A 57 5.12 9.60 18.58
N GLY A 58 6.27 9.86 17.96
CA GLY A 58 7.10 8.92 17.24
C GLY A 58 7.59 7.74 18.09
N ALA A 59 7.78 7.91 19.39
CA ALA A 59 8.00 6.79 20.31
C ALA A 59 6.85 5.74 20.30
N ARG A 60 5.70 6.11 19.74
CA ARG A 60 4.54 5.21 19.53
C ARG A 60 4.32 4.85 18.07
N THR A 61 5.03 5.50 17.14
CA THR A 61 4.85 5.41 15.70
C THR A 61 6.17 5.22 14.96
N SER A 62 7.25 4.86 15.66
CA SER A 62 8.56 4.63 15.05
C SER A 62 8.48 3.61 13.93
N LEU A 63 9.17 3.88 12.84
CA LEU A 63 9.28 2.94 11.74
C LEU A 63 9.96 1.65 12.21
N PRO A 64 9.55 0.49 11.72
CA PRO A 64 10.26 -0.75 12.01
C PRO A 64 11.74 -0.63 11.59
N ASN A 65 12.66 -1.01 12.49
CA ASN A 65 14.11 -0.90 12.27
C ASN A 65 14.57 0.50 11.84
N GLU A 66 13.94 1.54 12.38
CA GLU A 66 14.27 2.93 12.09
C GLU A 66 15.72 3.26 12.44
N LEU A 67 16.34 4.09 11.59
CA LEU A 67 17.62 4.72 11.91
C LEU A 67 17.36 5.97 12.73
N GLU A 68 17.62 5.89 14.04
CA GLU A 68 17.32 6.98 14.99
C GLU A 68 18.29 8.15 14.91
N TYR A 69 19.47 7.94 14.29
CA TYR A 69 20.55 8.93 14.27
C TYR A 69 21.26 8.96 12.93
N GLY A 70 21.74 10.14 12.57
CA GLY A 70 22.55 10.36 11.39
C GLY A 70 21.75 10.92 10.19
N PRO A 71 22.37 10.97 9.01
CA PRO A 71 21.78 11.61 7.85
C PRO A 71 20.52 10.90 7.31
N LEU A 72 20.33 9.64 7.68
CA LEU A 72 19.18 8.82 7.26
C LEU A 72 18.13 8.63 8.37
N GLU A 73 18.13 9.52 9.37
CA GLU A 73 17.09 9.52 10.41
C GLU A 73 15.68 9.56 9.77
N GLY A 74 14.76 8.77 10.33
CA GLY A 74 13.39 8.66 9.78
C GLY A 74 13.24 7.71 8.60
N THR A 75 14.26 6.90 8.29
CA THR A 75 14.14 5.76 7.38
C THR A 75 14.03 4.45 8.16
N GLY A 76 13.38 3.46 7.57
CA GLY A 76 13.18 2.18 8.24
C GLY A 76 12.88 1.05 7.26
N TRP A 77 12.72 -0.16 7.77
CA TRP A 77 12.39 -1.31 6.95
C TRP A 77 11.73 -2.42 7.74
N CYS A 78 10.95 -3.25 7.06
CA CYS A 78 10.43 -4.49 7.63
C CYS A 78 10.27 -5.56 6.55
N VAL A 79 10.10 -6.80 7.01
CA VAL A 79 9.77 -7.95 6.16
C VAL A 79 8.40 -8.47 6.57
N VAL A 80 7.53 -8.62 5.59
CA VAL A 80 6.22 -9.25 5.76
C VAL A 80 6.06 -10.30 4.67
N GLY A 81 5.95 -11.56 5.07
CA GLY A 81 5.89 -12.67 4.12
C GLY A 81 7.10 -12.71 3.17
N ASP A 82 6.86 -12.65 1.88
CA ASP A 82 7.89 -12.66 0.83
C ASP A 82 8.22 -11.26 0.28
N ALA A 83 7.82 -10.21 0.98
CA ALA A 83 8.14 -8.83 0.66
C ALA A 83 9.07 -8.18 1.69
N CYS A 84 10.00 -7.37 1.20
CA CYS A 84 10.77 -6.42 1.98
C CYS A 84 10.26 -5.01 1.70
N PHE A 85 9.82 -4.33 2.75
CA PHE A 85 9.39 -2.94 2.72
C PHE A 85 10.54 -2.05 3.20
N VAL A 86 10.85 -1.02 2.43
CA VAL A 86 11.83 0.01 2.78
C VAL A 86 11.13 1.36 2.80
N PHE A 87 11.24 2.07 3.91
CA PHE A 87 10.66 3.39 4.12
C PHE A 87 11.75 4.43 3.98
N VAL A 88 11.55 5.41 3.09
CA VAL A 88 12.57 6.39 2.73
C VAL A 88 12.06 7.81 2.90
N ASN A 89 12.99 8.74 3.11
CA ASN A 89 12.68 10.17 3.05
C ASN A 89 12.89 10.65 1.60
N ALA A 90 11.81 11.07 0.96
CA ALA A 90 11.84 11.53 -0.43
C ALA A 90 12.05 13.04 -0.57
N ASP A 91 11.96 13.82 0.52
CA ASP A 91 12.16 15.27 0.52
C ASP A 91 12.92 15.75 1.76
N PRO A 92 14.21 15.38 1.91
CA PRO A 92 15.00 15.71 3.09
C PRO A 92 15.29 17.20 3.27
N TYR A 93 15.12 18.00 2.20
CA TYR A 93 15.43 19.43 2.18
C TYR A 93 14.22 20.26 1.74
N SER A 94 13.05 19.91 2.20
CA SER A 94 11.79 20.58 1.84
C SER A 94 11.88 22.11 1.95
N GLY A 95 11.52 22.80 0.88
CA GLY A 95 11.50 24.26 0.82
C GLY A 95 12.89 24.93 0.78
N GLN A 96 13.99 24.18 0.81
CA GLN A 96 15.36 24.72 0.69
C GLN A 96 15.82 24.71 -0.76
N VAL A 97 16.52 25.77 -1.16
CA VAL A 97 17.06 25.96 -2.53
C VAL A 97 18.48 26.46 -2.50
N GLY A 98 19.25 26.17 -3.54
CA GLY A 98 20.62 26.62 -3.73
C GLY A 98 21.56 25.48 -4.14
N ALA A 99 22.71 25.82 -4.71
CA ALA A 99 23.66 24.83 -5.22
C ALA A 99 24.22 23.91 -4.13
N ASP A 100 24.42 24.43 -2.92
CA ASP A 100 24.93 23.63 -1.80
C ASP A 100 23.84 22.65 -1.32
N VAL A 101 22.58 23.09 -1.30
CA VAL A 101 21.41 22.24 -0.94
C VAL A 101 21.27 21.11 -1.97
N GLU A 102 21.46 21.40 -3.25
CA GLU A 102 21.36 20.38 -4.29
C GLU A 102 22.47 19.33 -4.17
N ALA A 103 23.71 19.76 -3.86
CA ALA A 103 24.82 18.84 -3.61
C ALA A 103 24.58 17.98 -2.36
N ASP A 104 24.01 18.55 -1.31
CA ASP A 104 23.64 17.82 -0.09
C ASP A 104 22.50 16.84 -0.35
N ARG A 105 21.52 17.22 -1.17
CA ARG A 105 20.42 16.35 -1.61
C ARG A 105 20.94 15.16 -2.40
N ALA A 106 21.78 15.38 -3.40
CA ALA A 106 22.39 14.33 -4.21
C ALA A 106 23.19 13.33 -3.34
N ARG A 107 23.96 13.84 -2.38
CA ARG A 107 24.69 13.00 -1.42
C ARG A 107 23.74 12.18 -0.56
N PHE A 108 22.68 12.80 -0.02
CA PHE A 108 21.68 12.12 0.81
C PHE A 108 21.04 10.94 0.06
N PHE A 109 20.58 11.16 -1.17
CA PHE A 109 19.97 10.08 -1.96
C PHE A 109 20.98 9.00 -2.33
N THR A 110 22.24 9.32 -2.58
CA THR A 110 23.31 8.34 -2.79
C THR A 110 23.48 7.44 -1.55
N GLU A 111 23.56 8.04 -0.37
CA GLU A 111 23.69 7.31 0.90
C GLU A 111 22.44 6.47 1.20
N GLN A 112 21.25 7.03 0.97
CA GLN A 112 19.98 6.33 1.17
C GLN A 112 19.81 5.14 0.22
N THR A 113 20.17 5.29 -1.06
CA THR A 113 20.17 4.20 -2.05
C THR A 113 21.12 3.09 -1.64
N ALA A 114 22.35 3.42 -1.23
CA ALA A 114 23.32 2.45 -0.79
C ALA A 114 22.85 1.67 0.46
N TRP A 115 22.24 2.37 1.42
CA TRP A 115 21.63 1.74 2.60
C TRP A 115 20.46 0.83 2.21
N ALA A 116 19.51 1.30 1.43
CA ALA A 116 18.35 0.51 1.00
C ALA A 116 18.77 -0.75 0.22
N LYS A 117 19.83 -0.66 -0.58
CA LYS A 117 20.43 -1.80 -1.26
C LYS A 117 20.89 -2.88 -0.28
N THR A 118 21.62 -2.48 0.78
CA THR A 118 22.06 -3.43 1.82
C THR A 118 20.88 -4.10 2.54
N VAL A 119 19.79 -3.35 2.74
CA VAL A 119 18.56 -3.90 3.35
C VAL A 119 17.93 -4.95 2.45
N TYR A 120 17.72 -4.63 1.18
CA TYR A 120 17.11 -5.57 0.23
C TYR A 120 17.96 -6.83 0.02
N GLU A 121 19.27 -6.68 -0.10
CA GLU A 121 20.20 -7.81 -0.25
C GLU A 121 20.20 -8.70 0.99
N LYS A 122 20.18 -8.11 2.20
CA LYS A 122 20.14 -8.84 3.45
C LYS A 122 18.80 -9.55 3.69
N ALA A 123 17.69 -8.90 3.30
CA ALA A 123 16.35 -9.45 3.46
C ALA A 123 16.11 -10.65 2.53
N ASP A 124 16.74 -10.65 1.35
CA ASP A 124 16.65 -11.71 0.32
C ASP A 124 15.19 -12.13 0.04
N LYS A 125 14.33 -11.12 -0.21
CA LYS A 125 12.92 -11.34 -0.50
C LYS A 125 12.62 -11.17 -1.99
N THR A 126 11.56 -11.86 -2.45
CA THR A 126 11.15 -11.81 -3.86
C THR A 126 10.70 -10.41 -4.24
N TRP A 127 9.88 -9.78 -3.39
CA TRP A 127 9.24 -8.51 -3.68
C TRP A 127 9.91 -7.37 -2.94
N ARG A 128 10.29 -6.33 -3.67
CA ARG A 128 10.85 -5.10 -3.14
C ARG A 128 9.79 -4.01 -3.20
N ILE A 129 9.34 -3.58 -2.04
CA ILE A 129 8.35 -2.51 -1.90
C ILE A 129 9.03 -1.34 -1.21
N MET A 130 8.84 -0.14 -1.73
CA MET A 130 9.34 1.08 -1.14
C MET A 130 8.19 2.03 -0.86
N ALA A 131 8.31 2.85 0.19
CA ALA A 131 7.31 3.85 0.48
C ALA A 131 7.93 5.12 1.06
N SER A 132 7.31 6.25 0.73
CA SER A 132 7.59 7.56 1.31
C SER A 132 6.32 8.41 1.34
N HIS A 133 6.41 9.62 1.89
CA HIS A 133 5.31 10.57 1.80
C HIS A 133 5.22 11.21 0.42
N VAL A 134 6.26 11.92 0.00
CA VAL A 134 6.29 12.60 -1.30
C VAL A 134 6.60 11.61 -2.41
N GLY A 135 5.79 11.62 -3.46
CA GLY A 135 6.02 10.83 -4.67
C GLY A 135 6.71 11.63 -5.77
N THR A 136 7.04 10.95 -6.87
CA THR A 136 7.66 11.59 -8.03
C THR A 136 6.66 11.90 -9.14
N TYR A 137 5.77 10.95 -9.44
CA TYR A 137 4.78 11.08 -10.52
C TYR A 137 3.45 11.59 -9.97
N ILE A 138 3.50 12.71 -9.25
CA ILE A 138 2.38 13.38 -8.62
C ILE A 138 2.14 14.74 -9.26
N VAL A 139 0.93 15.26 -9.15
CA VAL A 139 0.50 16.50 -9.83
C VAL A 139 1.23 17.73 -9.28
N ASN A 140 1.40 17.79 -7.97
CA ASN A 140 1.92 18.95 -7.27
C ASN A 140 3.46 18.92 -7.09
N PHE A 141 4.17 18.12 -7.84
CA PHE A 141 5.62 17.99 -7.72
C PHE A 141 6.36 18.42 -9.00
N ASN A 142 7.67 18.55 -8.90
CA ASN A 142 8.53 18.90 -10.03
C ASN A 142 8.50 17.81 -11.12
N ASP A 143 8.89 18.19 -12.34
CA ASP A 143 9.09 17.19 -13.38
C ASP A 143 10.10 16.13 -12.89
N PRO A 144 9.82 14.82 -13.08
CA PRO A 144 10.75 13.76 -12.70
C PRO A 144 12.16 13.91 -13.31
N SER A 145 12.29 14.65 -14.42
CA SER A 145 13.59 14.99 -15.00
C SER A 145 14.37 16.03 -14.18
N ASP A 146 13.64 16.88 -13.43
CA ASP A 146 14.24 17.89 -12.56
C ASP A 146 14.49 17.37 -11.13
N TYR A 147 13.80 16.29 -10.74
CA TYR A 147 13.97 15.61 -9.47
C TYR A 147 14.06 14.08 -9.65
N PRO A 148 15.15 13.57 -10.22
CA PRO A 148 15.23 12.17 -10.68
C PRO A 148 15.53 11.16 -9.57
N TYR A 149 15.79 11.60 -8.34
CA TYR A 149 16.36 10.76 -7.28
C TYR A 149 15.53 9.52 -6.93
N ILE A 150 14.23 9.64 -6.84
CA ILE A 150 13.35 8.50 -6.52
C ILE A 150 13.24 7.53 -7.69
N PRO A 151 12.98 7.96 -8.94
CA PRO A 151 13.00 7.05 -10.09
C PRO A 151 14.32 6.33 -10.26
N GLU A 152 15.44 7.06 -10.18
CA GLU A 152 16.80 6.47 -10.30
C GLU A 152 17.05 5.44 -9.20
N MET A 153 16.68 5.75 -7.95
CA MET A 153 16.81 4.82 -6.84
C MET A 153 15.93 3.57 -7.04
N CYS A 154 14.70 3.74 -7.48
CA CYS A 154 13.79 2.62 -7.75
C CYS A 154 14.29 1.73 -8.89
N ASP A 155 14.80 2.32 -9.97
CA ASP A 155 15.35 1.59 -11.10
C ASP A 155 16.64 0.85 -10.71
N GLU A 156 17.58 1.50 -9.99
CA GLU A 156 18.81 0.85 -9.50
C GLU A 156 18.50 -0.32 -8.56
N LEU A 157 17.56 -0.11 -7.65
CA LEU A 157 17.20 -1.11 -6.63
C LEU A 157 16.19 -2.14 -7.14
N GLN A 158 15.69 -1.99 -8.36
CA GLN A 158 14.67 -2.86 -8.94
C GLN A 158 13.45 -2.99 -8.01
N VAL A 159 12.89 -1.85 -7.61
CA VAL A 159 11.70 -1.78 -6.76
C VAL A 159 10.47 -2.18 -7.57
N ASP A 160 9.70 -3.16 -7.10
CA ASP A 160 8.51 -3.65 -7.81
C ASP A 160 7.33 -2.68 -7.63
N LEU A 161 7.14 -2.15 -6.42
CA LEU A 161 6.04 -1.25 -6.06
C LEU A 161 6.54 -0.10 -5.18
N TYR A 162 6.22 1.13 -5.58
CA TYR A 162 6.47 2.34 -4.80
C TYR A 162 5.15 2.97 -4.36
N LEU A 163 5.00 3.20 -3.05
CA LEU A 163 3.80 3.75 -2.42
C LEU A 163 4.07 5.14 -1.89
N ASN A 164 3.20 6.10 -2.20
CA ASN A 164 3.32 7.46 -1.69
C ASN A 164 1.97 8.10 -1.37
N GLY A 165 2.01 9.24 -0.68
CA GLY A 165 0.91 10.13 -0.37
C GLY A 165 1.11 11.50 -1.02
N HIS A 166 0.96 12.56 -0.21
CA HIS A 166 1.15 13.97 -0.52
C HIS A 166 0.04 14.56 -1.39
N ASP A 167 -0.16 14.05 -2.61
CA ASP A 167 -1.30 14.43 -3.43
C ASP A 167 -2.56 13.72 -2.96
N HIS A 168 -3.65 14.46 -2.87
CA HIS A 168 -4.92 13.95 -2.36
C HIS A 168 -5.80 13.38 -3.46
N GLU A 169 -5.18 12.70 -4.41
CA GLU A 169 -5.79 12.02 -5.53
C GLU A 169 -5.16 10.64 -5.71
N TYR A 170 -5.84 9.76 -6.40
CA TYR A 170 -5.28 8.45 -6.75
C TYR A 170 -4.60 8.53 -8.11
N ILE A 171 -3.33 8.16 -8.15
CA ILE A 171 -2.56 8.05 -9.39
C ILE A 171 -1.81 6.72 -9.39
N ARG A 172 -1.82 6.05 -10.53
CA ARG A 172 -0.94 4.92 -10.80
C ARG A 172 -0.24 5.06 -12.14
N THR A 173 1.05 4.76 -12.13
CA THR A 173 1.87 4.61 -13.33
C THR A 173 2.87 3.48 -13.16
N THR A 174 3.47 3.02 -14.26
CA THR A 174 4.62 2.12 -14.22
C THR A 174 5.66 2.68 -15.16
N THR A 175 6.86 2.93 -14.65
CA THR A 175 7.95 3.51 -15.45
C THR A 175 9.25 2.75 -15.27
N LYS A 176 10.10 2.87 -16.29
CA LYS A 176 11.50 2.51 -16.27
C LYS A 176 12.27 3.59 -17.04
N ASP A 177 13.36 4.08 -16.46
CA ASP A 177 14.14 5.21 -17.03
C ASP A 177 13.25 6.42 -17.39
N ASN A 178 12.26 6.73 -16.53
CA ASN A 178 11.23 7.76 -16.74
C ASN A 178 10.35 7.56 -18.00
N VAL A 179 10.27 6.35 -18.53
CA VAL A 179 9.40 6.00 -19.65
C VAL A 179 8.29 5.07 -19.19
N ILE A 180 7.03 5.42 -19.52
CA ILE A 180 5.89 4.57 -19.19
C ILE A 180 6.05 3.20 -19.87
N CYS A 181 5.90 2.14 -19.09
CA CYS A 181 6.05 0.77 -19.55
C CYS A 181 4.96 -0.14 -18.94
N PRO A 182 4.82 -1.38 -19.44
CA PRO A 182 3.88 -2.34 -18.85
C PRO A 182 4.22 -2.69 -17.39
N ILE A 183 3.21 -3.00 -16.59
CA ILE A 183 3.36 -3.53 -15.23
C ILE A 183 4.29 -4.76 -15.25
N GLY A 184 5.22 -4.82 -14.28
CA GLY A 184 6.23 -5.87 -14.20
C GLY A 184 7.45 -5.67 -15.10
N SER A 185 7.50 -4.57 -15.89
CA SER A 185 8.67 -4.20 -16.71
C SER A 185 9.46 -3.02 -16.16
N GLY A 186 8.94 -2.37 -15.12
CA GLY A 186 9.53 -1.27 -14.39
C GLY A 186 8.83 -1.12 -13.04
N THR A 187 9.24 -0.13 -12.26
CA THR A 187 8.61 0.16 -10.96
C THR A 187 7.18 0.67 -11.16
N THR A 188 6.23 0.07 -10.45
CA THR A 188 4.87 0.59 -10.39
C THR A 188 4.76 1.57 -9.23
N TYR A 189 4.32 2.79 -9.51
CA TYR A 189 4.12 3.88 -8.54
C TYR A 189 2.64 4.05 -8.28
N MET A 190 2.26 4.13 -7.01
CA MET A 190 0.89 4.32 -6.58
C MET A 190 0.81 5.44 -5.53
N THR A 191 0.17 6.54 -5.90
CA THR A 191 -0.24 7.59 -4.96
C THR A 191 -1.54 7.16 -4.30
N CYS A 192 -1.49 7.00 -2.97
CA CYS A 192 -2.55 6.31 -2.23
C CYS A 192 -3.75 7.20 -1.90
N SER A 193 -3.74 8.49 -2.30
CA SER A 193 -4.79 9.47 -2.02
C SER A 193 -4.99 9.78 -0.52
N SER A 194 -6.16 10.25 -0.12
CA SER A 194 -6.47 10.72 1.22
C SER A 194 -7.71 10.03 1.79
N LEU A 195 -7.65 9.73 3.09
CA LEU A 195 -8.81 9.40 3.92
C LEU A 195 -9.43 10.63 4.58
N GLY A 196 -8.83 11.81 4.40
CA GLY A 196 -9.33 13.09 4.90
C GLY A 196 -10.40 13.72 3.99
N GLU A 197 -10.81 14.92 4.37
CA GLU A 197 -11.80 15.71 3.60
C GLU A 197 -11.16 16.53 2.47
N LYS A 198 -9.83 16.72 2.51
CA LYS A 198 -9.09 17.44 1.49
C LYS A 198 -8.77 16.49 0.33
N LEU A 199 -9.36 16.74 -0.81
CA LEU A 199 -9.18 16.00 -2.03
C LEU A 199 -8.91 16.97 -3.17
N ASP A 200 -7.92 16.67 -4.00
CA ASP A 200 -7.48 17.51 -5.09
C ASP A 200 -8.05 17.04 -6.43
N ALA A 201 -8.16 17.96 -7.38
CA ALA A 201 -8.55 17.65 -8.75
C ALA A 201 -7.33 17.20 -9.55
N PHE A 202 -7.49 16.15 -10.33
CA PHE A 202 -6.42 15.69 -11.22
C PHE A 202 -6.15 16.68 -12.37
N GLU A 203 -4.89 17.05 -12.55
CA GLU A 203 -4.45 17.98 -13.59
C GLU A 203 -3.49 17.28 -14.58
N PRO A 204 -3.98 16.74 -15.70
CA PRO A 204 -3.18 15.94 -16.65
C PRO A 204 -2.08 16.75 -17.35
N GLY A 205 -2.18 18.08 -17.34
CA GLY A 205 -1.20 18.97 -17.96
C GLY A 205 0.03 19.27 -17.11
N THR A 206 0.08 18.82 -15.86
CA THR A 206 1.22 19.03 -14.98
C THR A 206 2.38 18.09 -15.32
N ALA A 207 3.55 18.41 -14.77
CA ALA A 207 4.77 17.63 -15.00
C ALA A 207 4.65 16.16 -14.59
N GLY A 208 4.04 15.89 -13.44
CA GLY A 208 3.77 14.53 -12.97
C GLY A 208 2.51 13.92 -13.59
N GLY A 209 1.44 14.71 -13.76
CA GLY A 209 0.16 14.23 -14.27
C GLY A 209 0.22 13.60 -15.66
N LYS A 210 1.16 14.03 -16.51
CA LYS A 210 1.39 13.42 -17.85
C LYS A 210 1.80 11.94 -17.81
N TYR A 211 2.28 11.46 -16.67
CA TYR A 211 2.66 10.05 -16.48
C TYR A 211 1.51 9.19 -15.96
N ALA A 212 0.40 9.77 -15.51
CA ALA A 212 -0.71 9.01 -14.96
C ALA A 212 -1.32 8.07 -16.00
N VAL A 213 -1.25 6.78 -15.77
CA VAL A 213 -1.91 5.73 -16.58
C VAL A 213 -3.33 5.50 -16.07
N VAL A 214 -3.50 5.50 -14.77
CA VAL A 214 -4.80 5.48 -14.09
C VAL A 214 -4.80 6.62 -13.08
N HIS A 215 -5.88 7.37 -13.06
CA HIS A 215 -6.08 8.42 -12.08
C HIS A 215 -7.54 8.47 -11.62
N LYS A 216 -7.74 8.95 -10.41
CA LYS A 216 -9.05 9.28 -9.86
C LYS A 216 -8.90 10.52 -9.01
N ASP A 217 -9.49 11.61 -9.48
CA ASP A 217 -9.55 12.84 -8.72
C ASP A 217 -10.54 12.73 -7.56
N GLY A 218 -10.17 13.35 -6.47
CA GLY A 218 -11.06 13.49 -5.33
C GLY A 218 -12.10 14.60 -5.52
N ALA A 219 -11.90 15.51 -6.50
CA ALA A 219 -12.77 16.66 -6.75
C ALA A 219 -14.22 16.28 -7.06
N ASP A 220 -14.44 15.04 -7.49
CA ASP A 220 -15.77 14.55 -7.82
C ASP A 220 -16.60 14.25 -6.58
N ASN A 221 -16.22 14.58 -5.34
CA ASN A 221 -17.19 14.33 -4.27
C ASN A 221 -16.72 14.13 -2.83
N SER A 222 -15.61 14.63 -2.41
CA SER A 222 -15.18 14.43 -1.01
C SER A 222 -15.21 12.95 -0.55
N ARG A 223 -14.89 12.02 -1.44
CA ARG A 223 -14.92 10.59 -1.15
C ARG A 223 -13.54 10.05 -0.83
N GLN A 224 -13.36 9.54 0.36
CA GLN A 224 -12.12 8.93 0.80
C GLN A 224 -11.71 7.77 -0.10
N ILE A 225 -10.41 7.67 -0.33
CA ILE A 225 -9.81 6.58 -1.10
C ILE A 225 -8.79 5.85 -0.20
N PHE A 226 -8.80 4.54 -0.25
CA PHE A 226 -7.77 3.69 0.36
C PHE A 226 -7.43 2.53 -0.55
N SER A 227 -6.26 1.96 -0.35
CA SER A 227 -5.80 0.82 -1.13
C SER A 227 -5.53 -0.39 -0.25
N MET A 228 -5.81 -1.57 -0.79
CA MET A 228 -5.41 -2.85 -0.23
C MET A 228 -4.35 -3.47 -1.11
N VAL A 229 -3.23 -3.83 -0.50
CA VAL A 229 -2.13 -4.52 -1.17
C VAL A 229 -1.94 -5.87 -0.50
N THR A 230 -2.06 -6.92 -1.26
CA THR A 230 -1.75 -8.29 -0.83
C THR A 230 -0.50 -8.76 -1.54
N VAL A 231 0.42 -9.37 -0.81
CA VAL A 231 1.63 -9.96 -1.37
C VAL A 231 1.65 -11.44 -1.04
N ASP A 232 1.80 -12.27 -2.06
CA ASP A 232 1.93 -13.72 -1.91
C ASP A 232 3.03 -14.28 -2.83
N GLY A 233 3.15 -15.59 -2.90
CA GLY A 233 4.13 -16.25 -3.77
C GLY A 233 3.91 -16.04 -5.28
N ASN A 234 2.74 -15.55 -5.69
CA ASN A 234 2.37 -15.34 -7.09
C ASN A 234 2.51 -13.88 -7.52
N GLY A 235 2.47 -12.92 -6.58
CA GLY A 235 2.53 -11.52 -6.96
C GLY A 235 2.24 -10.53 -5.85
N ILE A 236 2.20 -9.27 -6.27
CA ILE A 236 1.64 -8.15 -5.55
C ILE A 236 0.29 -7.84 -6.20
N HIS A 237 -0.78 -7.89 -5.43
CA HIS A 237 -2.16 -7.67 -5.85
C HIS A 237 -2.68 -6.41 -5.18
N ALA A 238 -2.94 -5.36 -5.94
CA ALA A 238 -3.39 -4.09 -5.41
C ALA A 238 -4.79 -3.75 -5.89
N THR A 239 -5.62 -3.27 -4.97
CA THR A 239 -6.97 -2.79 -5.27
C THR A 239 -7.19 -1.47 -4.55
N ALA A 240 -7.54 -0.43 -5.30
CA ALA A 240 -7.92 0.86 -4.76
C ALA A 240 -9.45 0.98 -4.68
N TYR A 241 -9.91 1.47 -3.54
CA TYR A 241 -11.33 1.62 -3.22
C TYR A 241 -11.65 3.07 -2.95
N GLN A 242 -12.81 3.52 -3.43
CA GLN A 242 -13.38 4.81 -3.11
C GLN A 242 -14.70 4.62 -2.35
N ARG A 243 -14.94 5.44 -1.33
CA ARG A 243 -16.24 5.44 -0.64
C ARG A 243 -17.36 5.83 -1.59
N GLY A 244 -18.51 5.14 -1.52
CA GLY A 244 -19.68 5.41 -2.35
C GLY A 244 -20.33 6.79 -2.10
N VAL A 245 -21.16 7.26 -3.02
CA VAL A 245 -21.83 8.60 -2.99
C VAL A 245 -22.80 8.72 -1.81
N GLU A 246 -23.47 7.65 -1.48
CA GLU A 246 -24.33 7.57 -0.29
C GLU A 246 -23.43 7.37 0.92
N GLU A 247 -23.59 8.14 1.97
CA GLU A 247 -22.79 8.05 3.23
C GLU A 247 -22.89 6.67 3.92
N ASP A 248 -23.00 5.63 3.13
CA ASP A 248 -23.03 4.24 3.57
C ASP A 248 -21.59 3.70 3.59
N TRP A 249 -21.00 3.69 4.78
CA TRP A 249 -19.65 3.17 5.03
C TRP A 249 -19.48 1.67 4.74
N SER A 250 -20.53 0.99 4.33
CA SER A 250 -20.49 -0.41 3.91
C SER A 250 -20.29 -0.59 2.41
N LYS A 251 -20.35 0.50 1.63
CA LYS A 251 -20.24 0.47 0.17
C LYS A 251 -19.00 1.19 -0.31
N PHE A 252 -18.19 0.46 -1.06
CA PHE A 252 -17.00 0.97 -1.71
C PHE A 252 -17.02 0.60 -3.19
N ASP A 253 -16.64 1.56 -4.02
CA ASP A 253 -16.42 1.33 -5.44
C ASP A 253 -14.96 0.97 -5.66
N ILE A 254 -14.68 -0.05 -6.47
CA ILE A 254 -13.32 -0.34 -6.94
C ILE A 254 -13.01 0.66 -8.05
N ILE A 255 -11.95 1.44 -7.88
CA ILE A 255 -11.52 2.44 -8.86
C ILE A 255 -10.31 1.99 -9.65
N ASP A 256 -9.51 1.07 -9.12
CA ASP A 256 -8.40 0.43 -9.82
C ASP A 256 -8.10 -0.96 -9.21
N HIS A 257 -7.62 -1.86 -10.07
CA HIS A 257 -7.12 -3.17 -9.68
C HIS A 257 -6.01 -3.60 -10.62
N TYR A 258 -4.90 -4.07 -10.06
CA TYR A 258 -3.77 -4.56 -10.85
C TYR A 258 -2.94 -5.60 -10.10
N ASP A 259 -2.22 -6.40 -10.88
CA ASP A 259 -1.32 -7.44 -10.40
C ASP A 259 0.10 -7.20 -10.94
N ILE A 260 1.10 -7.31 -10.06
CA ILE A 260 2.51 -7.38 -10.43
C ILE A 260 2.94 -8.85 -10.22
N THR A 261 3.00 -9.61 -11.30
CA THR A 261 3.28 -11.06 -11.25
C THR A 261 4.73 -11.39 -11.65
N THR A 262 5.51 -10.38 -12.02
CA THR A 262 6.90 -10.53 -12.41
C THR A 262 7.74 -9.60 -11.55
N SER A 263 8.62 -10.16 -10.70
CA SER A 263 9.55 -9.36 -9.91
C SER A 263 10.72 -8.88 -10.78
N LEU A 264 11.09 -7.61 -10.63
CA LEU A 264 12.19 -6.99 -11.37
C LEU A 264 13.55 -7.61 -11.04
N THR A 265 13.71 -8.16 -9.83
CA THR A 265 14.98 -8.78 -9.40
C THR A 265 15.17 -10.18 -9.94
N LYS A 266 14.09 -10.96 -10.13
CA LYS A 266 14.16 -12.36 -10.54
C LYS A 266 13.89 -12.55 -12.04
N GLY A 267 13.54 -11.48 -12.74
CA GLY A 267 13.07 -11.54 -14.12
C GLY A 267 11.75 -12.31 -14.23
N SER A 268 11.21 -12.47 -15.43
CA SER A 268 10.14 -13.44 -15.65
C SER A 268 10.69 -14.83 -15.30
N GLN A 269 10.35 -15.33 -14.13
CA GLN A 269 10.39 -16.75 -13.93
C GLN A 269 9.34 -17.30 -14.89
N THR A 270 9.78 -17.68 -16.09
CA THR A 270 9.05 -18.68 -16.86
C THR A 270 8.76 -19.76 -15.82
N PRO A 271 7.49 -20.16 -15.60
CA PRO A 271 7.22 -21.26 -14.68
C PRO A 271 8.16 -22.38 -15.12
N THR A 272 9.22 -22.58 -14.36
CA THR A 272 10.03 -23.78 -14.51
C THR A 272 8.99 -24.84 -14.21
N GLU A 273 8.69 -25.64 -15.21
CA GLU A 273 7.87 -26.82 -15.04
C GLU A 273 8.51 -27.58 -13.87
N VAL A 274 8.02 -27.24 -12.66
CA VAL A 274 8.35 -27.98 -11.47
C VAL A 274 7.63 -29.28 -11.74
N THR A 275 8.42 -30.28 -12.16
CA THR A 275 8.01 -31.68 -12.04
C THR A 275 7.82 -31.88 -10.55
N GLU A 276 6.60 -31.59 -10.08
CA GLU A 276 6.16 -31.90 -8.74
C GLU A 276 6.44 -33.36 -8.49
N PRO A 277 7.06 -33.70 -7.35
CA PRO A 277 6.80 -35.01 -6.78
C PRO A 277 5.31 -35.05 -6.57
N ALA A 278 4.60 -36.02 -7.16
CA ALA A 278 3.17 -36.20 -7.13
C ALA A 278 2.62 -35.99 -5.69
N GLY A 279 2.37 -34.74 -5.33
CA GLY A 279 1.61 -34.34 -4.18
C GLY A 279 0.13 -34.34 -4.56
N PRO A 280 -0.78 -34.48 -3.62
CA PRO A 280 -2.19 -34.60 -3.92
C PRO A 280 -2.65 -33.41 -4.78
N GLU A 281 -3.31 -33.72 -5.86
CA GLU A 281 -3.97 -32.80 -6.80
C GLU A 281 -4.69 -31.69 -6.03
N ILE A 282 -4.19 -30.44 -6.10
CA ILE A 282 -4.87 -29.29 -5.49
C ILE A 282 -6.11 -29.02 -6.35
N THR A 283 -7.19 -29.66 -5.98
CA THR A 283 -8.52 -29.35 -6.51
C THR A 283 -8.83 -27.92 -6.10
N VAL A 284 -8.82 -26.97 -7.03
CA VAL A 284 -9.34 -25.62 -6.77
C VAL A 284 -10.81 -25.79 -6.42
N LEU A 285 -11.12 -25.69 -5.13
CA LEU A 285 -12.48 -25.81 -4.66
C LEU A 285 -13.28 -24.61 -5.20
N PRO A 286 -14.48 -24.84 -5.74
CA PRO A 286 -15.33 -23.74 -6.18
C PRO A 286 -15.60 -22.80 -5.00
N THR A 287 -15.75 -21.50 -5.30
CA THR A 287 -16.04 -20.48 -4.30
C THR A 287 -17.47 -19.96 -4.45
N TYR A 288 -18.02 -19.40 -3.36
CA TYR A 288 -19.31 -18.71 -3.34
C TYR A 288 -19.16 -17.37 -2.64
N THR A 289 -19.66 -16.30 -3.27
CA THR A 289 -19.70 -14.97 -2.66
C THR A 289 -21.04 -14.75 -1.98
N VAL A 290 -21.01 -14.48 -0.68
CA VAL A 290 -22.19 -14.26 0.16
C VAL A 290 -23.03 -13.09 -0.36
N GLN A 291 -24.32 -13.32 -0.54
CA GLN A 291 -25.30 -12.36 -1.04
C GLN A 291 -26.20 -11.81 0.11
N PRO A 292 -26.89 -10.67 -0.11
CA PRO A 292 -27.85 -10.16 0.86
C PRO A 292 -28.91 -11.20 1.26
N GLY A 293 -29.06 -11.42 2.57
CA GLY A 293 -30.02 -12.38 3.13
C GLY A 293 -29.51 -13.81 3.24
N ASP A 294 -28.26 -14.07 2.90
CA ASP A 294 -27.62 -15.37 3.07
C ASP A 294 -27.32 -15.69 4.54
N CYS A 295 -27.34 -16.97 4.83
CA CYS A 295 -26.73 -17.59 6.00
C CYS A 295 -26.16 -18.94 5.58
N LEU A 296 -25.20 -19.49 6.33
CA LEU A 296 -24.54 -20.74 5.98
C LEU A 296 -25.52 -21.89 5.67
N TYR A 297 -26.64 -21.96 6.40
CA TYR A 297 -27.68 -22.95 6.14
C TYR A 297 -28.33 -22.78 4.77
N ARG A 298 -28.65 -21.54 4.35
CA ARG A 298 -29.28 -21.28 3.05
C ARG A 298 -28.28 -21.55 1.92
N ILE A 299 -27.04 -21.15 2.08
CA ILE A 299 -25.95 -21.41 1.12
C ILE A 299 -25.75 -22.92 0.97
N ALA A 300 -25.62 -23.64 2.07
CA ALA A 300 -25.49 -25.11 2.05
C ALA A 300 -26.69 -25.79 1.39
N LYS A 301 -27.92 -25.34 1.68
CA LYS A 301 -29.15 -25.86 1.05
C LYS A 301 -29.14 -25.62 -0.47
N MET A 302 -28.67 -24.45 -0.92
CA MET A 302 -28.56 -24.10 -2.35
C MET A 302 -27.51 -24.95 -3.03
N LEU A 303 -26.32 -25.08 -2.44
CA LEU A 303 -25.15 -25.72 -3.07
C LEU A 303 -25.21 -27.25 -3.01
N TYR A 304 -25.71 -27.79 -1.90
CA TYR A 304 -25.69 -29.23 -1.63
C TYR A 304 -27.08 -29.88 -1.65
N GLY A 305 -28.14 -29.06 -1.76
CA GLY A 305 -29.54 -29.53 -1.60
C GLY A 305 -29.92 -29.85 -0.16
N ASN A 306 -29.02 -29.66 0.79
CA ASN A 306 -29.20 -29.97 2.21
C ASN A 306 -28.61 -28.87 3.09
N GLY A 307 -29.48 -28.15 3.82
CA GLY A 307 -29.08 -27.07 4.70
C GLY A 307 -28.27 -27.52 5.92
N GLU A 308 -28.42 -28.75 6.38
CA GLU A 308 -27.68 -29.31 7.53
C GLU A 308 -26.16 -29.43 7.24
N LYS A 309 -25.76 -29.36 5.97
CA LYS A 309 -24.35 -29.28 5.55
C LYS A 309 -23.72 -27.91 5.78
N TRP A 310 -24.40 -27.00 6.44
CA TRP A 310 -23.85 -25.71 6.83
C TRP A 310 -22.57 -25.85 7.68
N ASN A 311 -22.48 -26.89 8.49
CA ASN A 311 -21.32 -27.14 9.31
C ASN A 311 -20.08 -27.53 8.46
N ASP A 312 -20.23 -28.30 7.38
CA ASP A 312 -19.17 -28.65 6.46
C ASP A 312 -18.64 -27.37 5.78
N LEU A 313 -19.57 -26.48 5.40
CA LEU A 313 -19.23 -25.19 4.82
C LEU A 313 -18.50 -24.29 5.83
N TYR A 314 -18.94 -24.28 7.09
CA TYR A 314 -18.28 -23.55 8.17
C TYR A 314 -16.86 -24.07 8.43
N GLU A 315 -16.69 -25.38 8.59
CA GLU A 315 -15.38 -25.98 8.87
C GLU A 315 -14.37 -25.71 7.75
N ALA A 316 -14.84 -25.73 6.48
CA ALA A 316 -13.98 -25.40 5.33
C ALA A 316 -13.55 -23.91 5.28
N ASN A 317 -14.23 -23.05 6.06
CA ASN A 317 -14.02 -21.59 6.08
C ASN A 317 -13.71 -21.06 7.50
N ARG A 318 -13.31 -21.92 8.41
CA ARG A 318 -13.07 -21.55 9.83
C ARG A 318 -11.98 -20.51 10.01
N ASN A 319 -11.10 -20.41 9.06
CA ASN A 319 -10.03 -19.40 9.04
C ASN A 319 -10.55 -17.97 8.74
N ILE A 320 -11.75 -17.85 8.14
CA ILE A 320 -12.37 -16.56 7.77
C ILE A 320 -13.76 -16.35 8.42
N ILE A 321 -14.31 -17.35 9.10
CA ILE A 321 -15.56 -17.28 9.83
C ILE A 321 -15.28 -17.64 11.29
N SER A 322 -15.28 -16.64 12.18
CA SER A 322 -15.08 -16.85 13.62
C SER A 322 -16.37 -17.31 14.34
N ASP A 323 -17.52 -16.84 13.87
CA ASP A 323 -18.86 -17.20 14.39
C ASP A 323 -19.75 -17.66 13.23
N PRO A 324 -20.23 -18.92 13.22
CA PRO A 324 -21.07 -19.42 12.15
C PRO A 324 -22.41 -18.68 11.99
N ALA A 325 -22.83 -17.92 12.99
CA ALA A 325 -24.02 -17.06 12.90
C ALA A 325 -23.73 -15.72 12.19
N CYS A 326 -22.45 -15.40 11.97
CA CYS A 326 -22.01 -14.11 11.41
C CYS A 326 -21.21 -14.33 10.13
N ILE A 327 -21.88 -14.21 8.98
CA ILE A 327 -21.24 -14.09 7.67
C ILE A 327 -21.63 -12.76 7.04
N TYR A 328 -20.79 -12.23 6.18
CA TYR A 328 -20.93 -10.87 5.65
C TYR A 328 -21.12 -10.89 4.13
N ILE A 329 -21.96 -9.99 3.62
CA ILE A 329 -22.17 -9.79 2.19
C ILE A 329 -20.81 -9.49 1.52
N GLY A 330 -20.53 -10.16 0.40
CA GLY A 330 -19.24 -10.06 -0.31
C GLY A 330 -18.15 -10.98 0.22
N GLN A 331 -18.33 -11.67 1.34
CA GLN A 331 -17.39 -12.66 1.85
C GLN A 331 -17.32 -13.86 0.89
N VAL A 332 -16.10 -14.24 0.49
CA VAL A 332 -15.87 -15.36 -0.42
C VAL A 332 -15.62 -16.63 0.37
N LEU A 333 -16.52 -17.59 0.23
CA LEU A 333 -16.46 -18.87 0.92
C LEU A 333 -15.92 -19.97 0.00
N ARG A 334 -15.02 -20.80 0.50
CA ARG A 334 -14.60 -22.04 -0.16
C ARG A 334 -15.71 -23.08 -0.05
N ILE A 335 -16.02 -23.74 -1.16
CA ILE A 335 -17.04 -24.76 -1.21
C ILE A 335 -16.37 -26.13 -1.14
N PRO A 336 -16.45 -26.86 -0.02
CA PRO A 336 -15.90 -28.23 0.05
C PRO A 336 -16.60 -29.15 -0.94
N ALA A 337 -15.85 -30.13 -1.44
CA ALA A 337 -16.41 -31.17 -2.33
C ALA A 337 -17.56 -31.90 -1.66
N LYS A 338 -18.54 -32.36 -2.48
CA LYS A 338 -19.72 -33.08 -1.99
C LYS A 338 -19.37 -34.43 -1.35
#